data_c85e229fb2adf75fab647f3c020f1a00
#
_entry.id   c85e229fb2adf75fab647f3c020f1a00
#
_cell.length_a   1.000
_cell.length_b   1.000
_cell.length_c   1.000
_cell.angle_alpha   90.00
_cell.angle_beta   90.00
_cell.angle_gamma   90.00
#
_symmetry.space_group_name_H-M   'P 1'
#
loop_
_entity.id
_entity.type
_entity.pdbx_description
1 polymer ?
#
loop_
_entity_poly.entity_id
_entity_poly.type
_entity_poly.pdbx_seq_one_letter_code
_entity_poly.pdbx_strand_id
1 'polypeptide(L)' 'MKVREAMHKGVEWVGPDTPVIELAKLMREHDVGAIPIGENDQLIGMVTDRDIVCKGVAKGGFNPDRATARDVMT' A
#
# COMPACT_ATOMS: atom_id res chain seq x y z
N MET A 1 1.50 -10.41 6.82
CA MET A 1 2.40 -10.75 5.68
C MET A 1 3.74 -10.06 5.85
N LYS A 2 4.82 -10.74 5.52
CA LYS A 2 6.16 -10.16 5.58
C LYS A 2 6.52 -9.50 4.25
N VAL A 3 7.40 -8.51 4.28
CA VAL A 3 7.89 -7.83 3.07
C VAL A 3 8.42 -8.85 2.05
N ARG A 4 9.16 -9.84 2.53
CA ARG A 4 9.72 -10.88 1.68
C ARG A 4 8.66 -11.65 0.90
N GLU A 5 7.50 -11.89 1.49
CA GLU A 5 6.41 -12.60 0.82
C GLU A 5 5.81 -11.77 -0.32
N ALA A 6 5.65 -10.47 -0.11
CA ALA A 6 5.17 -9.57 -1.15
C ALA A 6 6.17 -9.53 -2.32
N MET A 7 7.47 -9.43 -2.01
CA MET A 7 8.51 -9.42 -3.03
C MET A 7 8.59 -10.72 -3.81
N HIS A 8 8.33 -11.85 -3.16
CA HIS A 8 8.27 -13.17 -3.80
C HIS A 8 7.19 -13.24 -4.87
N LYS A 9 6.11 -12.48 -4.70
CA LYS A 9 5.02 -12.42 -5.68
C LYS A 9 5.25 -11.35 -6.75
N GLY A 10 6.45 -10.79 -6.82
CA GLY A 10 6.83 -9.83 -7.84
C GLY A 10 6.48 -8.38 -7.52
N VAL A 11 6.08 -8.10 -6.29
CA VAL A 11 5.77 -6.73 -5.87
C VAL A 11 7.03 -6.09 -5.30
N GLU A 12 7.45 -4.99 -5.93
CA GLU A 12 8.56 -4.18 -5.45
C GLU A 12 8.06 -3.08 -4.54
N TRP A 13 8.99 -2.39 -3.90
CA TRP A 13 8.69 -1.22 -3.08
C TRP A 13 8.07 -0.13 -3.95
N VAL A 14 7.11 0.57 -3.38
CA VAL A 14 6.59 1.79 -3.99
C VAL A 14 6.81 2.94 -3.03
N GLY A 15 6.83 4.16 -3.56
CA GLY A 15 7.06 5.35 -2.74
C GLY A 15 5.85 5.71 -1.88
N PRO A 16 6.08 6.51 -0.81
CA PRO A 16 5.00 6.90 0.10
C PRO A 16 3.96 7.83 -0.54
N ASP A 17 4.28 8.44 -1.67
CA ASP A 17 3.36 9.31 -2.38
C ASP A 17 2.55 8.60 -3.46
N THR A 18 2.66 7.27 -3.53
CA THR A 18 1.89 6.46 -4.47
C THR A 18 0.41 6.54 -4.09
N PRO A 19 -0.47 6.88 -5.04
CA PRO A 19 -1.92 6.92 -4.76
C PRO A 19 -2.45 5.57 -4.29
N VAL A 20 -3.38 5.59 -3.35
CA VAL A 20 -3.97 4.37 -2.81
C VAL A 20 -4.61 3.53 -3.91
N ILE A 21 -5.21 4.16 -4.93
CA ILE A 21 -5.80 3.42 -6.05
C ILE A 21 -4.76 2.55 -6.77
N GLU A 22 -3.53 3.03 -6.89
CA GLU A 22 -2.45 2.26 -7.51
C GLU A 22 -2.04 1.08 -6.63
N LEU A 23 -2.04 1.28 -5.31
CA LEU A 23 -1.77 0.19 -4.37
C LEU A 23 -2.83 -0.91 -4.49
N ALA A 24 -4.09 -0.51 -4.58
CA ALA A 24 -5.20 -1.46 -4.75
C ALA A 24 -5.07 -2.26 -6.05
N LYS A 25 -4.67 -1.61 -7.13
CA LYS A 25 -4.44 -2.28 -8.42
C LYS A 25 -3.30 -3.28 -8.34
N LEU A 26 -2.20 -2.92 -7.67
CA LEU A 26 -1.07 -3.82 -7.47
C LEU A 26 -1.48 -5.05 -6.65
N MET A 27 -2.26 -4.84 -5.59
CA MET A 27 -2.76 -5.94 -4.76
C MET A 27 -3.60 -6.92 -5.58
N ARG A 28 -4.46 -6.39 -6.44
CA ARG A 28 -5.29 -7.19 -7.32
C ARG A 28 -4.47 -7.94 -8.37
N GLU A 29 -3.55 -7.22 -9.01
CA GLU A 29 -2.73 -7.75 -10.10
C GLU A 29 -1.81 -8.87 -9.62
N HIS A 30 -1.21 -8.71 -8.45
CA HIS A 30 -0.25 -9.66 -7.90
C HIS A 30 -0.87 -10.61 -6.86
N ASP A 31 -2.15 -10.47 -6.57
CA ASP A 31 -2.86 -11.28 -5.59
C ASP A 31 -2.15 -11.25 -4.22
N VAL A 32 -1.85 -10.05 -3.74
CA VAL A 32 -1.21 -9.82 -2.45
C VAL A 32 -2.07 -8.88 -1.61
N GLY A 33 -1.98 -9.03 -0.29
CA GLY A 33 -2.71 -8.17 0.65
C GLY A 33 -1.84 -7.13 1.32
N ALA A 34 -0.59 -6.98 0.90
CA ALA A 34 0.34 -6.01 1.48
C ALA A 34 1.33 -5.51 0.44
N ILE A 35 1.65 -4.22 0.50
CA ILE A 35 2.62 -3.58 -0.38
C ILE A 35 3.67 -2.90 0.50
N PRO A 36 4.96 -3.19 0.32
CA PRO A 36 6.01 -2.50 1.07
C PRO A 36 6.18 -1.07 0.54
N ILE A 37 6.36 -0.14 1.46
CA ILE A 37 6.56 1.27 1.14
C ILE A 37 8.01 1.63 1.47
N GLY A 38 8.72 2.13 0.48
CA GLY A 38 10.13 2.47 0.61
C GLY A 38 10.42 3.89 0.17
N GLU A 39 11.47 4.47 0.76
CA GLU A 39 11.96 5.80 0.43
C GLU A 39 13.45 5.83 0.72
N ASN A 40 14.24 6.41 -0.19
CA ASN A 40 15.70 6.51 -0.05
C ASN A 40 16.36 5.14 0.20
N ASP A 41 15.95 4.13 -0.54
CA ASP A 41 16.43 2.75 -0.44
C ASP A 41 16.16 2.09 0.92
N GLN A 42 15.22 2.64 1.70
CA GLN A 42 14.84 2.10 3.00
C GLN A 42 13.36 1.77 3.03
N LEU A 43 13.04 0.66 3.66
CA LEU A 43 11.66 0.30 3.95
C LEU A 43 11.16 1.21 5.07
N ILE A 44 10.10 1.99 4.81
CA ILE A 44 9.54 2.91 5.80
C ILE A 44 8.18 2.48 6.34
N GLY A 45 7.53 1.53 5.70
CA GLY A 45 6.24 1.05 6.16
C GLY A 45 5.65 0.00 5.24
N MET A 46 4.41 -0.36 5.56
CA MET A 46 3.61 -1.30 4.78
C MET A 46 2.20 -0.76 4.64
N VAL A 47 1.56 -1.06 3.53
CA VAL A 47 0.12 -0.84 3.36
C VAL A 47 -0.52 -2.18 3.11
N THR A 48 -1.52 -2.51 3.94
CA THR A 48 -2.31 -3.72 3.77
C THR A 48 -3.69 -3.37 3.21
N ASP A 49 -4.39 -4.36 2.70
CA ASP A 49 -5.78 -4.22 2.27
C ASP A 49 -6.65 -3.72 3.43
N ARG A 50 -6.39 -4.20 4.64
CA ARG A 50 -7.08 -3.74 5.84
C ARG A 50 -6.82 -2.26 6.12
N ASP A 51 -5.59 -1.78 5.94
CA ASP A 51 -5.25 -0.36 6.10
C ASP A 51 -6.09 0.51 5.16
N ILE A 52 -6.24 0.09 3.91
CA ILE A 52 -7.04 0.82 2.93
C ILE A 52 -8.50 0.89 3.37
N VAL A 53 -9.05 -0.21 3.87
CA VAL A 53 -10.45 -0.26 4.32
C VAL A 53 -10.62 0.52 5.61
N CYS A 54 -9.79 0.26 6.62
CA CYS A 54 -10.00 0.80 7.98
C CYS A 54 -9.50 2.23 8.14
N LYS A 55 -8.39 2.58 7.53
CA LYS A 55 -7.81 3.92 7.64
C LYS A 55 -8.23 4.83 6.49
N GLY A 56 -8.70 4.25 5.39
CA GLY A 56 -9.16 4.98 4.21
C GLY A 56 -10.68 5.03 4.16
N VAL A 57 -11.29 4.00 3.63
CA VAL A 57 -12.73 3.97 3.32
C VAL A 57 -13.59 4.22 4.56
N ALA A 58 -13.29 3.58 5.68
CA ALA A 58 -14.09 3.68 6.91
C ALA A 58 -14.01 5.05 7.57
N LYS A 59 -12.99 5.83 7.26
CA LYS A 59 -12.76 7.14 7.88
C LYS A 59 -13.72 8.22 7.37
N GLY A 60 -14.31 8.01 6.20
CA GLY A 60 -15.17 9.00 5.54
C GLY A 60 -14.35 10.06 4.81
N GLY A 61 -14.92 10.63 3.78
CA GLY A 61 -14.24 11.65 2.96
C GLY A 61 -13.03 11.13 2.20
N PHE A 62 -12.82 9.83 2.18
CA PHE A 62 -11.68 9.20 1.55
C PHE A 62 -11.81 9.22 0.03
N ASN A 63 -10.75 9.70 -0.63
CA ASN A 63 -10.67 9.66 -2.09
C ASN A 63 -9.43 8.85 -2.49
N PRO A 64 -9.60 7.62 -3.01
CA PRO A 64 -8.46 6.76 -3.34
C PRO A 64 -7.56 7.31 -4.45
N ASP A 65 -8.08 8.23 -5.27
CA ASP A 65 -7.26 8.88 -6.31
C ASP A 65 -6.32 9.94 -5.74
N ARG A 66 -6.65 10.50 -4.58
CA ARG A 66 -5.88 11.56 -3.95
C ARG A 66 -5.09 11.09 -2.73
N ALA A 67 -5.65 10.19 -1.96
CA ALA A 67 -4.97 9.63 -0.80
C ALA A 67 -3.75 8.83 -1.26
N THR A 68 -2.68 8.89 -0.47
CA THR A 68 -1.42 8.22 -0.80
C THR A 68 -1.11 7.13 0.23
N ALA A 69 -0.07 6.34 -0.09
CA ALA A 69 0.41 5.31 0.83
C ALA A 69 0.72 5.89 2.22
N ARG A 70 1.29 7.09 2.25
CA ARG A 70 1.63 7.79 3.51
C ARG A 70 0.42 7.97 4.42
N ASP A 71 -0.76 8.18 3.84
CA ASP A 71 -1.99 8.41 4.60
C ASP A 71 -2.52 7.16 5.30
N VAL A 72 -2.20 5.99 4.79
CA VAL A 72 -2.77 4.72 5.27
C VAL A 72 -1.73 3.71 5.77
N MET A 73 -0.43 3.94 5.52
CA MET A 73 0.61 2.98 5.89
C MET A 73 0.80 2.88 7.40
N THR A 74 1.31 1.74 7.80
CA THR A 74 1.71 1.48 9.18
C THR A 74 3.22 1.43 9.30
#